data_945d9b909cf59b69a397ad10c4d9abab
#
_entry.id   945d9b909cf59b69a397ad10c4d9abab
#
_cell.length_a   1.000
_cell.length_b   1.000
_cell.length_c   1.000
_cell.angle_alpha   90.00
_cell.angle_beta   90.00
_cell.angle_gamma   90.00
#
_symmetry.space_group_name_H-M   'P 1'
#
loop_
_entity.id
_entity.type
_entity.pdbx_description
1 polymer ?
#
loop_
_entity_poly.entity_id
_entity_poly.type
_entity_poly.pdbx_seq_one_letter_code
_entity_poly.pdbx_strand_id
1 'polypeptide(L)'
;MADSSGDRKPTSWTARILAPVLLIVVAAAIVLIVSGTMKSDDSDSKSPERHASTNGGCQPPDDIKDAVKAGYYVVQSGDNFTTIADRTCLSEDQLQRLNPNLDPFGLQPQNCVDLVDNGCKALSGG
;
A
#
# COMPACT_ATOMS: atom_id res chain seq x y z
N MET A 1 -1.68 28.85 63.59
CA MET A 1 -1.32 27.45 63.38
C MET A 1 -0.73 27.36 62.02
N ALA A 2 0.59 27.36 61.94
CA ALA A 2 1.34 27.38 60.69
C ALA A 2 1.72 25.94 60.35
N ASP A 3 1.24 25.48 59.22
CA ASP A 3 1.63 24.19 58.68
C ASP A 3 2.82 24.38 57.77
N SER A 4 3.97 23.96 58.24
CA SER A 4 5.22 24.01 57.47
C SER A 4 5.34 22.74 56.64
N SER A 5 4.81 22.76 55.47
CA SER A 5 5.12 21.75 54.44
C SER A 5 6.54 21.95 53.95
N GLY A 6 7.42 21.09 54.43
CA GLY A 6 8.82 21.07 54.04
C GLY A 6 9.00 20.75 52.57
N ASP A 7 9.33 21.77 51.83
CA ASP A 7 9.84 21.70 50.47
C ASP A 7 11.22 21.03 50.49
N ARG A 8 11.24 19.70 50.29
CA ARG A 8 12.48 18.98 50.06
C ARG A 8 12.89 19.21 48.61
N LYS A 9 13.71 20.23 48.41
CA LYS A 9 14.43 20.42 47.13
C LYS A 9 15.18 19.11 46.84
N PRO A 10 14.85 18.42 45.73
CA PRO A 10 15.67 17.30 45.32
C PRO A 10 17.04 17.82 44.95
N THR A 11 18.05 17.24 45.55
CA THR A 11 19.44 17.56 45.31
C THR A 11 19.72 17.48 43.80
N SER A 12 20.20 18.57 43.24
CA SER A 12 20.35 18.83 41.79
C SER A 12 21.21 17.80 41.02
N TRP A 13 21.79 16.83 41.70
CA TRP A 13 22.60 15.79 41.10
C TRP A 13 21.77 14.62 40.57
N THR A 14 20.74 14.22 41.27
CA THR A 14 19.81 13.17 40.82
C THR A 14 19.00 13.61 39.59
N ALA A 15 18.63 14.89 39.52
CA ALA A 15 17.92 15.45 38.35
C ALA A 15 18.79 15.47 37.07
N ARG A 16 20.10 15.61 37.21
CA ARG A 16 21.04 15.62 36.08
C ARG A 16 21.27 14.24 35.47
N ILE A 17 21.06 13.18 36.24
CA ILE A 17 21.21 11.80 35.75
C ILE A 17 19.89 11.21 35.31
N LEU A 18 18.77 11.60 35.93
CA LEU A 18 17.44 11.09 35.58
C LEU A 18 16.97 11.52 34.18
N ALA A 19 17.31 12.75 33.77
CA ALA A 19 16.90 13.28 32.46
C ALA A 19 17.48 12.48 31.27
N PRO A 20 18.79 12.21 31.20
CA PRO A 20 19.34 11.42 30.10
C PRO A 20 18.91 9.96 30.11
N VAL A 21 18.72 9.37 31.31
CA VAL A 21 18.25 7.98 31.43
C VAL A 21 16.82 7.82 30.90
N LEU A 22 15.93 8.76 31.23
CA LEU A 22 14.54 8.75 30.75
C LEU A 22 14.48 8.91 29.22
N LEU A 23 15.34 9.74 28.67
CA LEU A 23 15.44 9.95 27.22
C LEU A 23 15.91 8.68 26.48
N ILE A 24 16.87 7.97 27.04
CA ILE A 24 17.35 6.68 26.50
C ILE A 24 16.24 5.62 26.56
N VAL A 25 15.48 5.54 27.64
CA VAL A 25 14.38 4.59 27.80
C VAL A 25 13.27 4.87 26.77
N VAL A 26 12.91 6.13 26.58
CA VAL A 26 11.92 6.53 25.57
C VAL A 26 12.41 6.20 24.15
N ALA A 27 13.66 6.51 23.83
CA ALA A 27 14.24 6.18 22.54
C ALA A 27 14.27 4.66 22.29
N ALA A 28 14.63 3.86 23.29
CA ALA A 28 14.61 2.40 23.20
C ALA A 28 13.19 1.84 23.01
N ALA A 29 12.20 2.42 23.69
CA ALA A 29 10.80 2.04 23.53
C ALA A 29 10.29 2.32 22.10
N ILE A 30 10.65 3.47 21.51
CA ILE A 30 10.29 3.81 20.12
C ILE A 30 10.93 2.82 19.13
N VAL A 31 12.21 2.46 19.33
CA VAL A 31 12.89 1.48 18.47
C VAL A 31 12.22 0.10 18.57
N LEU A 32 11.81 -0.33 19.75
CA LEU A 32 11.13 -1.60 19.93
C LEU A 32 9.73 -1.62 19.28
N ILE A 33 9.01 -0.50 19.32
CA ILE A 33 7.71 -0.37 18.66
C ILE A 33 7.87 -0.44 17.14
N VAL A 34 8.86 0.26 16.57
CA VAL A 34 9.13 0.26 15.13
C VAL A 34 9.65 -1.10 14.66
N SER A 35 10.49 -1.77 15.45
CA SER A 35 11.03 -3.10 15.11
C SER A 35 10.02 -4.23 15.33
N GLY A 36 9.02 -4.04 16.18
CA GLY A 36 7.99 -5.04 16.49
C GLY A 36 6.87 -5.13 15.46
N THR A 37 6.74 -4.16 14.56
CA THR A 37 5.68 -4.13 13.53
C THR A 37 6.06 -4.86 12.23
N MET A 38 7.21 -5.50 12.16
CA MET A 38 7.60 -6.34 11.02
C MET A 38 7.30 -7.83 11.21
N LYS A 39 6.36 -8.19 12.07
CA LYS A 39 5.85 -9.56 12.13
C LYS A 39 4.45 -9.57 11.56
N SER A 40 4.36 -10.16 10.39
CA SER A 40 3.15 -10.46 9.64
C SER A 40 2.12 -11.12 10.55
N ASP A 41 1.01 -10.44 10.75
CA ASP A 41 -0.25 -11.07 11.08
C ASP A 41 -1.30 -10.51 10.13
N ASP A 42 -1.89 -11.41 9.37
CA ASP A 42 -3.04 -11.19 8.52
C ASP A 42 -4.13 -10.44 9.28
N SER A 43 -4.45 -9.24 8.83
CA SER A 43 -5.79 -8.67 8.96
C SER A 43 -5.87 -7.38 8.14
N ASP A 44 -6.62 -7.44 7.06
CA ASP A 44 -7.32 -6.36 6.37
C ASP A 44 -7.06 -4.94 6.88
N SER A 45 -6.18 -4.22 6.18
CA SER A 45 -6.26 -2.77 6.06
C SER A 45 -5.52 -2.34 4.79
N LYS A 46 -6.33 -2.16 3.79
CA LYS A 46 -6.06 -1.64 2.47
C LYS A 46 -5.32 -0.30 2.56
N SER A 47 -4.02 -0.33 2.35
CA SER A 47 -3.21 0.84 2.04
C SER A 47 -2.44 0.55 0.76
N PRO A 48 -2.50 1.42 -0.26
CA PRO A 48 -1.87 1.13 -1.54
C PRO A 48 -0.37 1.34 -1.43
N GLU A 49 0.37 0.31 -1.09
CA GLU A 49 1.82 0.30 -1.29
C GLU A 49 2.12 0.01 -2.75
N ARG A 50 2.90 0.90 -3.33
CA ARG A 50 3.48 0.78 -4.67
C ARG A 50 4.25 -0.54 -4.78
N HIS A 51 3.63 -1.54 -5.33
CA HIS A 51 4.38 -2.70 -5.79
C HIS A 51 4.99 -2.37 -7.15
N ALA A 52 6.28 -2.05 -7.13
CA ALA A 52 7.09 -2.20 -8.32
C ALA A 52 7.02 -3.68 -8.72
N SER A 53 6.25 -3.97 -9.75
CA SER A 53 6.07 -5.31 -10.28
C SER A 53 7.41 -5.81 -10.83
N THR A 54 8.14 -6.56 -9.99
CA THR A 54 9.17 -7.45 -10.46
C THR A 54 8.45 -8.74 -10.88
N ASN A 55 8.61 -9.17 -12.11
CA ASN A 55 8.00 -10.35 -12.74
C ASN A 55 8.34 -11.68 -12.07
N GLY A 56 8.15 -11.79 -10.78
CA GLY A 56 8.43 -13.00 -9.99
C GLY A 56 7.14 -13.53 -9.38
N GLY A 57 6.44 -14.41 -10.08
CA GLY A 57 5.42 -15.26 -9.50
C GLY A 57 4.02 -14.68 -9.33
N CYS A 58 3.70 -13.57 -9.98
CA CYS A 58 2.32 -13.08 -10.00
C CYS A 58 1.42 -14.09 -10.71
N GLN A 59 0.31 -14.45 -10.09
CA GLN A 59 -0.74 -15.26 -10.72
C GLN A 59 -2.05 -14.47 -10.70
N PRO A 60 -2.69 -14.30 -11.87
CA PRO A 60 -3.99 -13.67 -11.92
C PRO A 60 -5.00 -14.45 -11.07
N PRO A 61 -5.86 -13.77 -10.29
CA PRO A 61 -6.97 -14.41 -9.60
C PRO A 61 -7.88 -15.19 -10.56
N ASP A 62 -8.56 -16.20 -10.06
CA ASP A 62 -9.37 -17.10 -10.88
C ASP A 62 -10.50 -16.37 -11.63
N ASP A 63 -11.05 -15.32 -11.02
CA ASP A 63 -12.16 -14.52 -11.56
C ASP A 63 -11.79 -13.70 -12.81
N ILE A 64 -10.50 -13.44 -13.03
CA ILE A 64 -10.04 -12.67 -14.20
C ILE A 64 -9.14 -13.46 -15.15
N LYS A 65 -8.89 -14.75 -14.89
CA LYS A 65 -8.08 -15.60 -15.78
C LYS A 65 -8.61 -15.62 -17.20
N ASP A 66 -9.92 -15.63 -17.36
CA ASP A 66 -10.55 -15.61 -18.68
C ASP A 66 -10.31 -14.27 -19.39
N ALA A 67 -10.35 -13.16 -18.69
CA ALA A 67 -10.04 -11.84 -19.24
C ALA A 67 -8.57 -11.77 -19.70
N VAL A 68 -7.64 -12.25 -18.86
CA VAL A 68 -6.22 -12.30 -19.20
C VAL A 68 -5.98 -13.19 -20.44
N LYS A 69 -6.64 -14.34 -20.51
CA LYS A 69 -6.57 -15.26 -21.65
C LYS A 69 -7.20 -14.66 -22.92
N ALA A 70 -8.28 -13.90 -22.77
CA ALA A 70 -8.95 -13.21 -23.87
C ALA A 70 -8.16 -11.99 -24.35
N GLY A 71 -7.22 -11.47 -23.54
CA GLY A 71 -6.37 -10.34 -23.86
C GLY A 71 -7.02 -8.98 -23.66
N TYR A 72 -8.15 -8.91 -22.98
CA TYR A 72 -8.82 -7.66 -22.63
C TYR A 72 -9.52 -7.76 -21.28
N TYR A 73 -9.73 -6.61 -20.65
CA TYR A 73 -10.45 -6.50 -19.38
C TYR A 73 -11.56 -5.46 -19.48
N VAL A 74 -12.73 -5.79 -18.97
CA VAL A 74 -13.85 -4.84 -18.88
C VAL A 74 -13.85 -4.22 -17.50
N VAL A 75 -13.67 -2.89 -17.45
CA VAL A 75 -13.58 -2.11 -16.22
C VAL A 75 -14.84 -2.26 -15.39
N GLN A 76 -14.67 -2.57 -14.13
CA GLN A 76 -15.72 -2.63 -13.13
C GLN A 76 -15.77 -1.35 -12.31
N SER A 77 -16.88 -1.14 -11.60
CA SER A 77 -17.02 0.02 -10.72
C SER A 77 -15.97 -0.02 -9.60
N GLY A 78 -15.15 1.03 -9.50
CA GLY A 78 -14.08 1.14 -8.50
C GLY A 78 -12.70 0.68 -8.99
N ASP A 79 -12.59 0.19 -10.22
CA ASP A 79 -11.29 -0.13 -10.82
C ASP A 79 -10.51 1.12 -11.18
N ASN A 80 -9.20 1.02 -11.09
CA ASN A 80 -8.24 1.97 -11.63
C ASN A 80 -7.08 1.21 -12.30
N PHE A 81 -6.19 1.90 -12.99
CA PHE A 81 -5.08 1.26 -13.69
C PHE A 81 -4.19 0.42 -12.77
N THR A 82 -3.92 0.90 -11.55
CA THR A 82 -3.11 0.17 -10.56
C THR A 82 -3.78 -1.15 -10.18
N THR A 83 -5.08 -1.14 -9.85
CA THR A 83 -5.80 -2.36 -9.47
C THR A 83 -5.92 -3.35 -10.61
N ILE A 84 -6.12 -2.87 -11.84
CA ILE A 84 -6.16 -3.72 -13.03
C ILE A 84 -4.78 -4.32 -13.30
N ALA A 85 -3.72 -3.52 -13.21
CA ALA A 85 -2.34 -3.96 -13.39
C ALA A 85 -1.98 -5.07 -12.39
N ASP A 86 -2.25 -4.86 -11.11
CA ASP A 86 -2.00 -5.85 -10.06
C ASP A 86 -2.76 -7.17 -10.30
N ARG A 87 -4.03 -7.09 -10.67
CA ARG A 87 -4.87 -8.26 -10.90
C ARG A 87 -4.49 -9.02 -12.18
N THR A 88 -4.06 -8.30 -13.21
CA THR A 88 -3.69 -8.89 -14.52
C THR A 88 -2.23 -9.30 -14.61
N CYS A 89 -1.44 -9.01 -13.56
CA CYS A 89 0.01 -9.24 -13.54
C CYS A 89 0.79 -8.46 -14.62
N LEU A 90 0.24 -7.35 -15.06
CA LEU A 90 0.90 -6.39 -15.95
C LEU A 90 1.45 -5.23 -15.10
N SER A 91 2.49 -4.55 -15.59
CA SER A 91 2.87 -3.28 -14.99
C SER A 91 1.96 -2.15 -15.47
N GLU A 92 1.78 -1.10 -14.67
CA GLU A 92 1.02 0.09 -15.10
C GLU A 92 1.56 0.68 -16.41
N ASP A 93 2.89 0.73 -16.56
CA ASP A 93 3.54 1.21 -17.79
C ASP A 93 3.21 0.35 -19.02
N GLN A 94 3.10 -0.97 -18.84
CA GLN A 94 2.67 -1.85 -19.92
C GLN A 94 1.21 -1.62 -20.26
N LEU A 95 0.36 -1.52 -19.26
CA LEU A 95 -1.06 -1.29 -19.43
C LEU A 95 -1.32 0.05 -20.14
N GLN A 96 -0.59 1.10 -19.76
CA GLN A 96 -0.69 2.41 -20.40
C GLN A 96 -0.21 2.42 -21.84
N ARG A 97 0.88 1.71 -22.15
CA ARG A 97 1.36 1.56 -23.53
C ARG A 97 0.37 0.83 -24.43
N LEU A 98 -0.31 -0.17 -23.89
CA LEU A 98 -1.37 -0.89 -24.62
C LEU A 98 -2.64 -0.03 -24.80
N ASN A 99 -2.83 0.96 -23.93
CA ASN A 99 -4.03 1.80 -23.90
C ASN A 99 -3.70 3.31 -23.96
N PRO A 100 -3.04 3.79 -25.02
CA PRO A 100 -2.56 5.19 -25.07
C PRO A 100 -3.69 6.23 -25.08
N ASN A 101 -4.91 5.82 -25.39
CA ASN A 101 -6.08 6.71 -25.48
C ASN A 101 -6.96 6.67 -24.22
N LEU A 102 -6.64 5.83 -23.25
CA LEU A 102 -7.37 5.76 -21.99
C LEU A 102 -6.69 6.64 -20.93
N ASP A 103 -7.51 7.44 -20.24
CA ASP A 103 -7.05 8.19 -19.09
C ASP A 103 -6.93 7.25 -17.87
N PRO A 104 -5.73 7.08 -17.29
CA PRO A 104 -5.54 6.22 -16.12
C PRO A 104 -6.39 6.59 -14.90
N PHE A 105 -6.77 7.87 -14.82
CA PHE A 105 -7.57 8.42 -13.72
C PHE A 105 -9.06 8.55 -14.06
N GLY A 106 -9.42 8.36 -15.32
CA GLY A 106 -10.78 8.56 -15.84
C GLY A 106 -11.46 7.27 -16.30
N LEU A 107 -11.06 6.12 -15.80
CA LEU A 107 -11.68 4.85 -16.16
C LEU A 107 -13.16 4.82 -15.76
N GLN A 108 -14.00 4.46 -16.73
CA GLN A 108 -15.44 4.29 -16.48
C GLN A 108 -15.80 2.81 -16.52
N PRO A 109 -16.79 2.38 -15.71
CA PRO A 109 -17.32 1.03 -15.82
C PRO A 109 -17.74 0.71 -17.25
N GLN A 110 -17.50 -0.51 -17.68
CA GLN A 110 -17.73 -1.04 -19.03
C GLN A 110 -16.70 -0.57 -20.10
N ASN A 111 -15.75 0.31 -19.77
CA ASN A 111 -14.63 0.55 -20.68
C ASN A 111 -13.85 -0.75 -20.87
N CYS A 112 -13.38 -0.95 -22.09
CA CYS A 112 -12.49 -2.06 -22.39
C CYS A 112 -11.04 -1.59 -22.25
N VAL A 113 -10.23 -2.38 -21.58
CA VAL A 113 -8.79 -2.18 -21.41
C VAL A 113 -8.07 -3.32 -22.14
N ASP A 114 -7.20 -2.96 -23.06
CA ASP A 114 -6.33 -3.89 -23.77
C ASP A 114 -5.26 -4.46 -22.81
N LEU A 115 -5.22 -5.77 -22.65
CA LEU A 115 -4.16 -6.48 -21.93
C LEU A 115 -3.09 -7.01 -22.88
N VAL A 116 -3.41 -7.09 -24.17
CA VAL A 116 -2.51 -7.37 -25.29
C VAL A 116 -2.85 -6.40 -26.42
N ASP A 117 -1.98 -6.31 -27.42
CA ASP A 117 -2.22 -5.44 -28.57
C ASP A 117 -3.57 -5.76 -29.23
N ASN A 118 -4.45 -4.77 -29.24
CA ASN A 118 -5.79 -4.85 -29.84
C ASN A 118 -6.73 -5.90 -29.21
N GLY A 119 -6.56 -6.25 -27.93
CA GLY A 119 -7.42 -7.20 -27.23
C GLY A 119 -8.90 -6.80 -27.25
N CYS A 120 -9.20 -5.52 -27.08
CA CYS A 120 -10.58 -4.99 -27.11
C CYS A 120 -11.27 -5.07 -28.48
N LYS A 121 -10.53 -5.22 -29.58
CA LYS A 121 -11.14 -5.42 -30.90
C LYS A 121 -11.91 -6.73 -30.97
N ALA A 122 -11.59 -7.71 -30.16
CA ALA A 122 -12.34 -8.96 -30.09
C ALA A 122 -13.79 -8.75 -29.60
N LEU A 123 -14.04 -7.68 -28.83
CA LEU A 123 -15.41 -7.32 -28.38
C LEU A 123 -16.24 -6.63 -29.45
N SER A 124 -15.60 -5.88 -30.36
CA SER A 124 -16.29 -5.11 -31.41
C SER A 124 -16.49 -5.87 -32.71
N GLY A 125 -16.02 -7.12 -32.80
CA GLY A 125 -16.09 -7.97 -34.01
C GLY A 125 -17.20 -9.01 -33.98
N GLY A 126 -18.22 -8.85 -33.14
CA GLY A 126 -19.39 -9.72 -33.06
C GLY A 126 -20.58 -9.15 -33.81
#